data_b005784bce4aea428f046027e930d65f
#
_entry.id   b005784bce4aea428f046027e930d65f
#
_cell.length_a   1.000
_cell.length_b   1.000
_cell.length_c   1.000
_cell.angle_alpha   90.00
_cell.angle_beta   90.00
_cell.angle_gamma   90.00
#
_symmetry.space_group_name_H-M   'P 1'
#
loop_
_entity.id
_entity.type
_entity.pdbx_description
1 polymer ?
#
loop_
_entity_poly.entity_id
_entity_poly.type
_entity_poly.pdbx_seq_one_letter_code
_entity_poly.pdbx_strand_id
1 'polypeptide(L)'
;MASAARASVDVFSGREPPTWMLSGEEARALREAVDALPEGTRPLPDVGLGYRGFTVTWADGARATVYRDVVEFVSDGRAQLREDTARAVEERLLLGSRPHLDPELFTVVASQVQAAQP
;
A
#
# COMPACT_ATOMS: atom_id res chain seq x y z
N MET A 1 14.55 2.30 -17.25
CA MET A 1 14.09 1.84 -17.33
C MET A 1 13.17 1.87 -16.69
N ALA A 2 12.59 1.79 -16.60
CA ALA A 2 11.65 1.76 -16.38
C ALA A 2 11.11 1.75 -15.26
N SER A 3 10.15 1.91 -15.06
CA SER A 3 9.54 1.96 -14.17
C SER A 3 9.31 1.14 -13.54
N ALA A 4 8.83 1.15 -12.96
CA ALA A 4 8.80 0.90 -11.97
C ALA A 4 7.49 0.61 -11.39
N ALA A 5 6.96 1.47 -10.63
CA ALA A 5 5.66 1.25 -10.01
C ALA A 5 5.05 2.58 -9.67
N ARG A 6 3.75 2.55 -9.47
CA ARG A 6 3.00 3.72 -9.05
C ARG A 6 2.32 3.40 -7.74
N ALA A 7 2.44 4.28 -6.77
CA ALA A 7 1.82 4.09 -5.47
C ALA A 7 0.79 5.17 -5.25
N SER A 8 -0.24 4.84 -4.49
CA SER A 8 -1.23 5.81 -4.09
C SER A 8 -1.72 5.48 -2.70
N VAL A 9 -2.27 6.48 -2.03
CA VAL A 9 -2.90 6.28 -0.73
C VAL A 9 -4.37 6.65 -0.87
N ASP A 10 -5.23 5.76 -0.44
CA ASP A 10 -6.66 5.92 -0.55
C ASP A 10 -7.19 6.47 0.76
N VAL A 11 -7.45 7.76 0.78
CA VAL A 11 -7.84 8.44 2.01
C VAL A 11 -8.99 9.39 1.78
N PHE A 12 -9.34 9.65 0.53
CA PHE A 12 -10.43 10.56 0.21
C PHE A 12 -11.62 9.80 -0.34
N SER A 13 -12.78 10.41 -0.19
CA SER A 13 -13.99 9.92 -0.82
C SER A 13 -14.37 10.90 -1.91
N GLY A 14 -14.51 10.42 -3.14
CA GLY A 14 -14.93 11.27 -4.25
C GLY A 14 -13.84 12.16 -4.81
N ARG A 15 -12.61 11.94 -4.45
CA ARG A 15 -11.46 12.68 -4.98
C ARG A 15 -10.40 11.69 -5.41
N GLU A 16 -9.58 12.12 -6.35
CA GLU A 16 -8.48 11.29 -6.77
C GLU A 16 -7.48 11.10 -5.64
N PRO A 17 -7.04 9.87 -5.42
CA PRO A 17 -6.04 9.66 -4.36
C PRO A 17 -4.69 10.24 -4.77
N PRO A 18 -3.91 10.74 -3.81
CA PRO A 18 -2.54 11.13 -4.09
C PRO A 18 -1.75 9.96 -4.66
N THR A 19 -0.98 10.23 -5.69
CA THR A 19 -0.27 9.17 -6.42
C THR A 19 1.15 9.65 -6.69
N TRP A 20 2.09 8.73 -6.59
CA TRP A 20 3.50 9.06 -6.88
C TRP A 20 4.17 7.85 -7.50
N MET A 21 5.31 8.11 -8.15
CA MET A 21 6.06 7.05 -8.80
C MET A 21 7.16 6.54 -7.91
N LEU A 22 7.41 5.26 -7.99
CA LEU A 22 8.53 4.63 -7.30
C LEU A 22 9.66 4.40 -8.29
N SER A 23 10.88 4.54 -7.81
CA SER A 23 12.04 4.20 -8.64
C SER A 23 12.06 2.70 -8.89
N GLY A 24 12.87 2.26 -9.86
CA GLY A 24 13.00 0.84 -10.13
C GLY A 24 13.49 0.06 -8.93
N GLU A 25 14.40 0.65 -8.18
CA GLU A 25 14.94 0.01 -6.99
C GLU A 25 13.90 -0.12 -5.90
N GLU A 26 13.15 0.95 -5.66
CA GLU A 26 12.10 0.92 -4.66
C GLU A 26 10.98 -0.04 -5.04
N ALA A 27 10.62 -0.05 -6.32
CA ALA A 27 9.57 -0.93 -6.80
C ALA A 27 9.94 -2.38 -6.63
N ARG A 28 11.20 -2.71 -6.92
CA ARG A 28 11.67 -4.09 -6.78
C ARG A 28 11.74 -4.50 -5.31
N ALA A 29 12.27 -3.62 -4.47
CA ALA A 29 12.38 -3.94 -3.05
C ALA A 29 11.00 -4.16 -2.44
N LEU A 30 10.04 -3.34 -2.83
CA LEU A 30 8.70 -3.49 -2.32
C LEU A 30 8.05 -4.78 -2.81
N ARG A 31 8.29 -5.13 -4.08
CA ARG A 31 7.76 -6.37 -4.63
C ARG A 31 8.32 -7.57 -3.87
N GLU A 32 9.61 -7.55 -3.58
CA GLU A 32 10.23 -8.60 -2.82
C GLU A 32 9.68 -8.69 -1.41
N ALA A 33 9.42 -7.54 -0.79
CA ALA A 33 8.86 -7.54 0.55
C ALA A 33 7.47 -8.17 0.56
N VAL A 34 6.64 -7.87 -0.44
CA VAL A 34 5.32 -8.46 -0.54
C VAL A 34 5.42 -9.96 -0.78
N ASP A 35 6.30 -10.37 -1.69
CA ASP A 35 6.44 -11.78 -2.02
C ASP A 35 6.93 -12.61 -0.83
N ALA A 36 7.62 -11.99 0.10
CA ALA A 36 8.15 -12.69 1.27
C ALA A 36 7.14 -12.81 2.41
N LEU A 37 5.99 -12.18 2.29
CA LEU A 37 5.00 -12.24 3.36
C LEU A 37 4.34 -13.61 3.40
N PRO A 38 3.96 -14.07 4.60
CA PRO A 38 3.24 -15.33 4.70
C PRO A 38 1.85 -15.22 4.08
N GLU A 39 1.33 -16.34 3.67
CA GLU A 39 -0.03 -16.40 3.15
C GLU A 39 -1.00 -16.02 4.25
N GLY A 40 -2.07 -15.33 3.85
CA GLY A 40 -3.10 -14.94 4.77
C GLY A 40 -4.44 -15.50 4.33
N THR A 41 -5.40 -15.42 5.22
CA THR A 41 -6.75 -15.88 4.93
C THR A 41 -7.78 -14.78 5.11
N ARG A 42 -7.36 -13.64 5.63
CA ARG A 42 -8.29 -12.55 5.88
C ARG A 42 -8.35 -11.63 4.67
N PRO A 43 -9.55 -11.38 4.12
CA PRO A 43 -9.67 -10.43 3.03
C PRO A 43 -9.52 -9.01 3.54
N LEU A 44 -9.32 -8.09 2.59
CA LEU A 44 -9.32 -6.68 2.93
C LEU A 44 -10.67 -6.32 3.53
N PRO A 45 -10.68 -5.59 4.64
CA PRO A 45 -11.97 -5.20 5.22
C PRO A 45 -12.65 -4.15 4.37
N ASP A 46 -13.97 -4.11 4.46
CA ASP A 46 -14.76 -3.10 3.81
C ASP A 46 -14.76 -1.87 4.71
N VAL A 47 -13.91 -0.92 4.39
CA VAL A 47 -13.77 0.28 5.19
C VAL A 47 -14.56 1.39 4.51
N GLY A 48 -15.33 2.12 5.29
CA GLY A 48 -16.11 3.21 4.73
C GLY A 48 -15.24 4.39 4.34
N LEU A 49 -15.59 5.56 4.86
CA LEU A 49 -14.84 6.77 4.54
C LEU A 49 -13.53 6.81 5.30
N GLY A 50 -12.62 7.62 4.80
CA GLY A 50 -11.34 7.81 5.46
C GLY A 50 -10.26 6.92 4.86
N TYR A 51 -9.25 6.63 5.66
CA TYR A 51 -8.09 5.89 5.19
C TYR A 51 -8.46 4.44 4.86
N ARG A 52 -8.10 4.00 3.66
CA ARG A 52 -8.40 2.64 3.21
C ARG A 52 -7.16 1.93 2.68
N GLY A 53 -5.99 2.45 2.94
CA GLY A 53 -4.77 1.74 2.61
C GLY A 53 -4.01 2.35 1.46
N PHE A 54 -2.98 1.64 1.05
CA PHE A 54 -2.11 2.02 -0.07
C PHE A 54 -2.31 1.02 -1.20
N THR A 55 -2.15 1.50 -2.43
CA THR A 55 -2.17 0.62 -3.60
C THR A 55 -0.90 0.85 -4.38
N VAL A 56 -0.26 -0.24 -4.79
CA VAL A 56 0.93 -0.17 -5.63
C VAL A 56 0.64 -0.97 -6.90
N THR A 57 0.91 -0.35 -8.05
CA THR A 57 0.76 -1.02 -9.33
C THR A 57 2.12 -1.03 -10.01
N TRP A 58 2.62 -2.23 -10.32
CA TRP A 58 3.91 -2.39 -10.97
C TRP A 58 3.77 -2.34 -12.48
N ALA A 59 4.89 -2.19 -13.16
CA ALA A 59 4.90 -2.04 -14.61
C ALA A 59 4.34 -3.25 -15.33
N ASP A 60 4.45 -4.43 -14.74
CA ASP A 60 3.93 -5.65 -15.35
C ASP A 60 2.43 -5.85 -15.08
N GLY A 61 1.79 -4.90 -14.43
CA GLY A 61 0.36 -4.98 -14.17
C GLY A 61 0.00 -5.60 -12.82
N ALA A 62 0.96 -6.14 -12.12
CA ALA A 62 0.68 -6.67 -10.78
C ALA A 62 0.32 -5.53 -9.83
N ARG A 63 -0.53 -5.81 -8.87
CA ARG A 63 -1.03 -4.78 -7.97
C ARG A 63 -1.14 -5.33 -6.56
N ALA A 64 -0.75 -4.53 -5.59
CA ALA A 64 -0.92 -4.86 -4.18
C ALA A 64 -1.75 -3.78 -3.52
N THR A 65 -2.71 -4.19 -2.73
CA THR A 65 -3.47 -3.28 -1.87
C THR A 65 -3.12 -3.63 -0.44
N VAL A 66 -2.65 -2.64 0.31
CA VAL A 66 -2.10 -2.84 1.64
C VAL A 66 -2.93 -2.03 2.62
N TYR A 67 -3.55 -2.71 3.57
CA TYR A 67 -4.32 -2.04 4.59
C TYR A 67 -4.04 -2.73 5.92
N ARG A 68 -3.37 -2.01 6.79
CA ARG A 68 -3.01 -2.53 8.10
C ARG A 68 -2.21 -3.82 7.95
N ASP A 69 -2.69 -4.91 8.47
CA ASP A 69 -1.92 -6.15 8.43
C ASP A 69 -2.38 -7.10 7.32
N VAL A 70 -3.07 -6.58 6.31
CA VAL A 70 -3.56 -7.39 5.19
C VAL A 70 -3.03 -6.85 3.89
N VAL A 71 -2.56 -7.75 3.03
CA VAL A 71 -2.16 -7.41 1.67
C VAL A 71 -2.93 -8.29 0.71
N GLU A 72 -3.57 -7.67 -0.28
CA GLU A 72 -4.15 -8.41 -1.38
C GLU A 72 -3.29 -8.18 -2.61
N PHE A 73 -2.67 -9.23 -3.10
CA PHE A 73 -1.77 -9.14 -4.24
C PHE A 73 -2.44 -9.79 -5.45
N VAL A 74 -2.55 -9.04 -6.52
CA VAL A 74 -3.19 -9.51 -7.75
C VAL A 74 -2.17 -9.51 -8.87
N SER A 75 -2.03 -10.66 -9.52
CA SER A 75 -1.12 -10.81 -10.64
C SER A 75 -1.70 -11.84 -11.59
N ASP A 76 -1.70 -11.52 -12.88
CA ASP A 76 -2.21 -12.43 -13.91
C ASP A 76 -3.63 -12.89 -13.62
N GLY A 77 -4.45 -12.00 -13.10
CA GLY A 77 -5.85 -12.31 -12.81
C GLY A 77 -6.08 -13.14 -11.59
N ARG A 78 -5.04 -13.41 -10.81
CA ARG A 78 -5.16 -14.19 -9.59
C ARG A 78 -4.90 -13.32 -8.38
N ALA A 79 -5.76 -13.43 -7.38
CA ALA A 79 -5.62 -12.68 -6.15
C ALA A 79 -5.10 -13.61 -5.05
N GLN A 80 -4.13 -13.13 -4.30
CA GLN A 80 -3.59 -13.83 -3.15
C GLN A 80 -3.67 -12.92 -1.95
N LEU A 81 -4.01 -13.50 -0.81
CA LEU A 81 -4.03 -12.75 0.43
C LEU A 81 -2.76 -13.07 1.21
N ARG A 82 -2.17 -12.06 1.81
CA ARG A 82 -0.97 -12.21 2.61
C ARG A 82 -1.11 -11.44 3.89
N GLU A 83 -0.33 -11.82 4.87
CA GLU A 83 -0.32 -11.11 6.14
C GLU A 83 0.89 -10.20 6.20
N ASP A 84 0.65 -8.93 6.45
CA ASP A 84 1.71 -7.95 6.58
C ASP A 84 2.24 -7.99 8.00
N THR A 85 3.19 -8.86 8.24
CA THR A 85 3.74 -9.08 9.56
C THR A 85 4.25 -7.77 10.13
N ALA A 86 3.80 -7.43 11.33
CA ALA A 86 4.17 -6.21 12.03
C ALA A 86 3.84 -4.96 11.18
N ARG A 87 2.97 -5.10 10.18
CA ARG A 87 2.58 -4.01 9.30
C ARG A 87 3.76 -3.37 8.61
N ALA A 88 4.77 -4.18 8.31
CA ALA A 88 6.03 -3.66 7.79
C ALA A 88 5.88 -3.03 6.41
N VAL A 89 5.05 -3.62 5.54
CA VAL A 89 4.85 -3.08 4.20
C VAL A 89 4.06 -1.79 4.27
N GLU A 90 3.02 -1.76 5.10
CA GLU A 90 2.23 -0.54 5.27
C GLU A 90 3.09 0.60 5.77
N GLU A 91 3.93 0.33 6.76
CA GLU A 91 4.80 1.36 7.31
C GLU A 91 5.83 1.83 6.29
N ARG A 92 6.36 0.90 5.51
CA ARG A 92 7.32 1.25 4.46
C ARG A 92 6.67 2.19 3.44
N LEU A 93 5.43 1.91 3.06
CA LEU A 93 4.72 2.78 2.12
C LEU A 93 4.42 4.13 2.75
N LEU A 94 4.07 4.15 4.03
CA LEU A 94 3.83 5.40 4.72
C LEU A 94 5.08 6.28 4.70
N LEU A 95 6.21 5.71 5.05
CA LEU A 95 7.45 6.49 5.08
C LEU A 95 7.83 6.97 3.69
N GLY A 96 7.63 6.13 2.70
CA GLY A 96 7.93 6.51 1.32
C GLY A 96 7.02 7.57 0.75
N SER A 97 5.83 7.72 1.33
CA SER A 97 4.87 8.71 0.86
C SER A 97 5.19 10.12 1.32
N ARG A 98 6.05 10.27 2.31
CA ARG A 98 6.24 11.54 2.98
C ARG A 98 6.60 12.68 2.05
N PRO A 99 7.55 12.53 1.13
CA PRO A 99 7.88 13.66 0.24
C PRO A 99 6.82 13.94 -0.82
N HIS A 100 5.83 13.08 -0.93
CA HIS A 100 4.83 13.19 -1.99
C HIS A 100 3.47 13.64 -1.48
N LEU A 101 3.30 13.76 -0.18
CA LEU A 101 2.05 14.18 0.41
C LEU A 101 2.20 15.54 1.05
N ASP A 102 1.14 16.32 0.99
CA ASP A 102 1.04 17.52 1.79
C ASP A 102 1.30 17.17 3.25
N PRO A 103 2.04 18.01 4.00
CA PRO A 103 2.37 17.65 5.39
C PRO A 103 1.16 17.39 6.27
N GLU A 104 0.07 18.12 6.09
CA GLU A 104 -1.13 17.87 6.87
C GLU A 104 -1.72 16.53 6.52
N LEU A 105 -1.75 16.21 5.23
CA LEU A 105 -2.28 14.94 4.80
C LEU A 105 -1.41 13.79 5.30
N PHE A 106 -0.10 13.96 5.23
CA PHE A 106 0.79 12.94 5.76
C PHE A 106 0.52 12.67 7.23
N THR A 107 0.31 13.74 8.00
CA THR A 107 0.00 13.58 9.43
C THR A 107 -1.28 12.80 9.63
N VAL A 108 -2.31 13.07 8.82
CA VAL A 108 -3.56 12.36 8.93
C VAL A 108 -3.36 10.88 8.60
N VAL A 109 -2.66 10.59 7.51
CA VAL A 109 -2.44 9.20 7.11
C VAL A 109 -1.61 8.47 8.16
N ALA A 110 -0.54 9.11 8.64
CA ALA A 110 0.30 8.48 9.66
C ALA A 110 -0.49 8.16 10.92
N SER A 111 -1.36 9.06 11.30
CA SER A 111 -2.22 8.86 12.45
C SER A 111 -3.11 7.63 12.26
N GLN A 112 -3.67 7.46 11.05
CA GLN A 112 -4.52 6.32 10.77
C GLN A 112 -3.74 5.00 10.74
N VAL A 113 -2.55 5.03 10.18
CA VAL A 113 -1.71 3.83 10.13
C VAL A 113 -1.35 3.38 11.53
N GLN A 114 -1.06 4.34 12.40
CA GLN A 114 -0.59 4.02 13.75
C GLN A 114 -1.73 3.78 14.73
N ALA A 115 -2.93 4.21 14.41
CA ALA A 115 -4.03 4.20 15.36
C ALA A 115 -4.64 2.83 15.56
N ALA A 116 -4.27 1.87 14.77
CA ALA A 116 -4.98 0.60 14.78
C ALA A 116 -4.38 -0.40 15.73
N GLN A 117 -3.79 0.05 16.75
CA GLN A 117 -3.26 -0.88 17.73
C GLN A 117 -4.41 -1.39 18.58
N PRO A 118 -4.68 -2.64 18.56
CA PRO A 118 -5.73 -3.18 19.42
C PRO A 118 -5.34 -3.10 20.88
#